data_99e91d084f710896fddc50b910b605da
#
_entry.id   99e91d084f710896fddc50b910b605da
#
_cell.length_a   1.000
_cell.length_b   1.000
_cell.length_c   1.000
_cell.angle_alpha   90.00
_cell.angle_beta   90.00
_cell.angle_gamma   90.00
#
_symmetry.space_group_name_H-M   'P 1'
#
loop_
_entity.id
_entity.type
_entity.pdbx_description
1 polymer ?
#
loop_
_entity_poly.entity_id
_entity_poly.type
_entity_poly.pdbx_seq_one_letter_code
_entity_poly.pdbx_strand_id
1 'polypeptide(L)'
;MAVLARIARITSCARRTRIAQWIFSATGYELPSDRTQTQKVRVTGYLLWDDEHNGKRRCGFNDPVLQQKRVPLPWWCINKSRSLITAVIFLVLAVDYGQAKTTSQLKNATVLIIRHAEKPESGKHLSAAGVRRAQAYVGFFKSFTLNSHLVKVDHLFAAKKSKNSDRPSETLLPLSNALHLKIHSTFDLSESQELADKVRRSYSGETVLICWHHGAIPDLLKAFGANPKALLPGGEWPDDVFGWLIVLRYDQNGKVSANVSNERINPDDAKHPPH
;
A
#
# COMPACT_ATOMS: atom_id res chain seq x y z
N MET A 1 27.46 20.86 -25.86
CA MET A 1 26.34 21.81 -26.09
C MET A 1 25.57 21.54 -27.36
N ALA A 2 26.20 21.30 -28.52
CA ALA A 2 25.48 21.08 -29.80
C ALA A 2 24.61 19.80 -29.85
N VAL A 3 24.95 18.76 -29.13
CA VAL A 3 24.21 17.48 -29.09
C VAL A 3 22.91 17.60 -28.29
N LEU A 4 22.94 18.33 -27.17
CA LEU A 4 21.74 18.56 -26.32
C LEU A 4 20.72 19.48 -27.00
N ALA A 5 21.17 20.45 -27.79
CA ALA A 5 20.27 21.32 -28.56
C ALA A 5 19.54 20.61 -29.71
N ARG A 6 20.09 19.53 -30.26
CA ARG A 6 19.42 18.69 -31.28
C ARG A 6 18.38 17.76 -30.67
N ILE A 7 18.62 17.24 -29.48
CA ILE A 7 17.64 16.40 -28.75
C ILE A 7 16.40 17.23 -28.40
N ALA A 8 16.56 18.47 -27.96
CA ALA A 8 15.45 19.35 -27.63
C ALA A 8 14.56 19.73 -28.84
N ARG A 9 15.10 19.77 -30.09
CA ARG A 9 14.31 20.03 -31.29
C ARG A 9 13.50 18.83 -31.77
N ILE A 10 13.96 17.61 -31.49
CA ILE A 10 13.23 16.38 -31.86
C ILE A 10 12.01 16.18 -30.95
N THR A 11 12.07 16.58 -29.68
CA THR A 11 10.94 16.47 -28.75
C THR A 11 9.82 17.49 -29.04
N SER A 12 10.12 18.62 -29.70
CA SER A 12 9.10 19.61 -30.06
C SER A 12 8.22 19.21 -31.28
N CYS A 13 8.71 18.29 -32.12
CA CYS A 13 7.94 17.83 -33.29
C CYS A 13 6.98 16.68 -32.97
N ALA A 14 7.19 15.97 -31.83
CA ALA A 14 6.42 14.78 -31.43
C ALA A 14 5.06 15.11 -30.76
N ARG A 15 4.67 16.38 -30.61
CA ARG A 15 3.41 16.79 -29.92
C ARG A 15 2.12 16.63 -30.77
N ARG A 16 2.17 16.10 -31.97
CA ARG A 16 0.98 16.00 -32.84
C ARG A 16 0.54 14.62 -33.30
N THR A 17 1.21 13.56 -32.88
CA THR A 17 0.76 12.20 -33.21
C THR A 17 0.88 11.26 -32.00
N ARG A 18 -0.12 10.41 -31.84
CA ARG A 18 -0.28 9.47 -30.73
C ARG A 18 0.85 8.43 -30.69
N ILE A 19 1.40 8.23 -29.50
CA ILE A 19 2.23 7.09 -29.05
C ILE A 19 3.50 6.83 -29.89
N ALA A 20 4.62 7.47 -29.50
CA ALA A 20 5.96 7.01 -29.82
C ALA A 20 6.63 6.43 -28.55
N GLN A 21 6.93 5.15 -28.54
CA GLN A 21 7.67 4.48 -27.48
C GLN A 21 9.15 4.40 -27.85
N TRP A 22 10.03 4.99 -27.00
CA TRP A 22 11.48 4.91 -27.19
C TRP A 22 12.02 3.75 -26.38
N ILE A 23 12.68 2.81 -27.04
CA ILE A 23 13.40 1.71 -26.38
C ILE A 23 14.90 1.96 -26.59
N PHE A 24 15.63 2.19 -25.50
CA PHE A 24 17.08 2.24 -25.49
C PHE A 24 17.62 0.90 -24.96
N SER A 25 18.42 0.23 -25.76
CA SER A 25 19.18 -0.94 -25.33
C SER A 25 20.65 -0.61 -25.33
N ALA A 26 21.29 -0.67 -24.16
CA ALA A 26 22.74 -0.57 -24.04
C ALA A 26 23.29 -1.98 -23.74
N THR A 27 24.01 -2.55 -24.66
CA THR A 27 24.68 -3.83 -24.48
C THR A 27 26.19 -3.64 -24.41
N GLY A 28 26.80 -4.15 -23.32
CA GLY A 28 28.20 -4.52 -23.20
C GLY A 28 29.17 -3.41 -22.84
N TYR A 29 29.58 -3.36 -21.56
CA TYR A 29 30.78 -2.67 -21.10
C TYR A 29 31.82 -3.71 -20.73
N GLU A 30 32.88 -3.82 -21.55
CA GLU A 30 34.18 -4.40 -21.16
C GLU A 30 35.19 -3.25 -21.05
N LEU A 31 35.90 -3.17 -19.94
CA LEU A 31 36.95 -2.19 -19.69
C LEU A 31 38.27 -2.73 -20.30
N PRO A 32 38.84 -2.08 -21.32
CA PRO A 32 40.16 -2.46 -21.80
C PRO A 32 41.27 -1.89 -20.94
N SER A 33 42.29 -2.70 -20.70
CA SER A 33 43.45 -2.38 -19.85
C SER A 33 44.55 -1.57 -20.55
N ASP A 34 44.33 -1.03 -21.74
CA ASP A 34 45.35 -0.30 -22.48
C ASP A 34 44.93 1.13 -22.86
N ARG A 35 45.87 2.07 -22.69
CA ARG A 35 45.68 3.53 -22.73
C ARG A 35 45.59 4.15 -24.12
N THR A 36 45.55 3.37 -25.20
CA THR A 36 45.74 3.88 -26.58
C THR A 36 44.57 3.64 -27.55
N GLN A 37 43.46 3.09 -27.12
CA GLN A 37 42.35 2.86 -28.05
C GLN A 37 41.16 3.82 -27.84
N THR A 38 40.82 4.52 -28.93
CA THR A 38 39.63 5.35 -29.06
C THR A 38 38.39 4.46 -29.22
N GLN A 39 37.47 4.51 -28.25
CA GLN A 39 36.21 3.79 -28.33
C GLN A 39 35.22 4.49 -29.27
N LYS A 40 34.69 3.72 -30.23
CA LYS A 40 33.52 4.11 -31.03
C LYS A 40 32.25 3.74 -30.27
N VAL A 41 31.48 4.71 -29.83
CA VAL A 41 30.14 4.48 -29.35
C VAL A 41 29.18 4.49 -30.54
N ARG A 42 28.62 3.32 -30.85
CA ARG A 42 27.57 3.21 -31.87
C ARG A 42 26.21 3.27 -31.15
N VAL A 43 25.51 4.37 -31.32
CA VAL A 43 24.12 4.51 -30.85
C VAL A 43 23.21 4.15 -32.03
N THR A 44 22.50 3.05 -31.89
CA THR A 44 21.50 2.64 -32.88
C THR A 44 20.12 2.88 -32.28
N GLY A 45 19.40 3.84 -32.80
CA GLY A 45 18.01 4.09 -32.43
C GLY A 45 17.08 3.64 -33.55
N TYR A 46 16.04 2.91 -33.23
CA TYR A 46 14.99 2.52 -34.17
C TYR A 46 13.72 3.31 -33.87
N LEU A 47 13.14 3.95 -34.86
CA LEU A 47 11.84 4.59 -34.81
C LEU A 47 10.82 3.64 -35.46
N LEU A 48 9.89 3.14 -34.69
CA LEU A 48 8.78 2.35 -35.21
C LEU A 48 7.58 3.25 -35.41
N TRP A 49 7.08 3.32 -36.63
CA TRP A 49 5.81 3.96 -36.99
C TRP A 49 4.80 2.87 -37.32
N ASP A 50 3.65 2.89 -36.67
CA ASP A 50 2.50 2.13 -37.12
C ASP A 50 1.63 3.04 -38.00
N ASP A 51 1.56 2.69 -39.28
CA ASP A 51 0.65 3.32 -40.26
C ASP A 51 -0.50 2.34 -40.53
N GLU A 52 -1.66 2.67 -40.01
CA GLU A 52 -2.85 1.81 -40.02
C GLU A 52 -3.48 1.62 -41.40
N HIS A 53 -2.93 2.23 -42.46
CA HIS A 53 -3.59 2.24 -43.77
C HIS A 53 -2.91 1.46 -44.90
N ASN A 54 -1.75 0.83 -44.73
CA ASN A 54 -1.16 0.14 -45.91
C ASN A 54 -0.14 -0.99 -45.61
N GLY A 55 -0.17 -1.71 -44.56
CA GLY A 55 0.46 -3.03 -44.40
C GLY A 55 1.90 -3.23 -44.90
N LYS A 56 2.73 -2.20 -45.12
CA LYS A 56 4.10 -2.31 -45.60
C LYS A 56 5.10 -1.63 -44.68
N ARG A 57 5.88 -2.40 -43.98
CA ARG A 57 7.04 -1.93 -43.22
C ARG A 57 8.19 -1.58 -44.16
N ARG A 58 8.69 -0.36 -44.10
CA ARG A 58 9.97 0.03 -44.71
C ARG A 58 10.90 0.56 -43.64
N CYS A 59 12.02 -0.12 -43.43
CA CYS A 59 13.18 0.40 -42.70
C CYS A 59 14.14 0.99 -43.74
N GLY A 60 14.47 2.27 -43.60
CA GLY A 60 15.46 2.89 -44.41
C GLY A 60 16.00 4.16 -43.81
N PHE A 61 17.22 4.13 -43.34
CA PHE A 61 18.05 5.30 -43.16
C PHE A 61 19.49 4.92 -43.46
N ASN A 62 19.93 5.30 -44.69
CA ASN A 62 21.34 5.37 -45.03
C ASN A 62 21.72 6.85 -44.99
N ASP A 63 22.56 7.24 -44.07
CA ASP A 63 23.22 8.54 -44.12
C ASP A 63 24.72 8.37 -44.27
N PRO A 64 25.38 9.08 -45.19
CA PRO A 64 26.79 8.93 -45.46
C PRO A 64 27.68 9.54 -44.41
N VAL A 65 28.79 8.88 -44.22
CA VAL A 65 29.88 9.14 -43.29
C VAL A 65 30.38 10.56 -43.36
N LEU A 66 30.20 11.36 -42.31
CA LEU A 66 30.97 12.58 -42.09
C LEU A 66 32.36 12.21 -41.52
N GLN A 67 33.36 12.36 -42.31
CA GLN A 67 34.76 12.32 -41.86
C GLN A 67 35.04 13.57 -41.01
N GLN A 68 35.12 13.36 -39.74
CA GLN A 68 35.47 14.41 -38.77
C GLN A 68 36.97 14.39 -38.51
N LYS A 69 37.68 15.46 -38.88
CA LYS A 69 39.08 15.68 -38.56
C LYS A 69 39.30 15.63 -37.05
N ARG A 70 40.26 14.84 -36.62
CA ARG A 70 40.67 14.67 -35.24
C ARG A 70 41.39 15.93 -34.73
N VAL A 71 40.81 16.62 -33.75
CA VAL A 71 41.50 17.65 -32.94
C VAL A 71 41.77 16.99 -31.58
N PRO A 72 43.03 16.85 -31.15
CA PRO A 72 43.34 16.32 -29.81
C PRO A 72 42.87 17.34 -28.75
N LEU A 73 41.95 16.93 -27.89
CA LEU A 73 41.57 17.74 -26.74
C LEU A 73 42.67 17.70 -25.67
N PRO A 74 43.05 18.85 -25.10
CA PRO A 74 44.07 18.87 -24.06
C PRO A 74 43.56 18.15 -22.79
N TRP A 75 44.44 17.38 -22.16
CA TRP A 75 44.11 16.45 -21.06
C TRP A 75 43.42 17.10 -19.84
N TRP A 76 43.61 18.41 -19.63
CA TRP A 76 42.96 19.17 -18.55
C TRP A 76 41.45 19.36 -18.75
N CYS A 77 40.95 19.24 -19.99
CA CYS A 77 39.48 19.25 -20.28
C CYS A 77 38.80 17.97 -19.82
N ILE A 78 39.52 16.84 -19.73
CA ILE A 78 38.95 15.54 -19.37
C ILE A 78 38.71 15.45 -17.86
N ASN A 79 39.54 16.10 -17.04
CA ASN A 79 39.39 16.03 -15.59
C ASN A 79 38.23 16.90 -15.05
N LYS A 80 37.92 18.05 -15.70
CA LYS A 80 36.76 18.86 -15.29
C LYS A 80 35.43 18.24 -15.64
N SER A 81 35.33 17.48 -16.75
CA SER A 81 34.10 16.79 -17.12
C SER A 81 33.79 15.58 -16.23
N ARG A 82 34.82 14.90 -15.71
CA ARG A 82 34.63 13.77 -14.78
C ARG A 82 34.04 14.22 -13.43
N SER A 83 34.50 15.38 -12.90
CA SER A 83 33.95 15.93 -11.65
C SER A 83 32.50 16.38 -11.78
N LEU A 84 32.09 16.91 -12.94
CA LEU A 84 30.71 17.34 -13.17
C LEU A 84 29.75 16.14 -13.33
N ILE A 85 30.20 15.07 -14.02
CA ILE A 85 29.41 13.86 -14.21
C ILE A 85 29.20 13.13 -12.89
N THR A 86 30.26 13.00 -12.06
CA THR A 86 30.13 12.40 -10.72
C THR A 86 29.24 13.22 -9.82
N ALA A 87 29.31 14.54 -9.84
CA ALA A 87 28.44 15.41 -9.06
C ALA A 87 26.96 15.29 -9.46
N VAL A 88 26.69 15.19 -10.76
CA VAL A 88 25.32 14.99 -11.27
C VAL A 88 24.77 13.62 -10.92
N ILE A 89 25.59 12.56 -11.00
CA ILE A 89 25.18 11.20 -10.58
C ILE A 89 24.89 11.16 -9.08
N PHE A 90 25.71 11.79 -8.24
CA PHE A 90 25.45 11.88 -6.80
C PHE A 90 24.21 12.71 -6.49
N LEU A 91 23.92 13.77 -7.24
CA LEU A 91 22.72 14.59 -7.07
C LEU A 91 21.46 13.81 -7.47
N VAL A 92 21.50 13.04 -8.56
CA VAL A 92 20.37 12.19 -8.99
C VAL A 92 20.12 11.06 -8.00
N LEU A 93 21.18 10.40 -7.51
CA LEU A 93 21.05 9.35 -6.49
C LEU A 93 20.56 9.90 -5.14
N ALA A 94 20.94 11.12 -4.75
CA ALA A 94 20.46 11.75 -3.52
C ALA A 94 18.97 12.11 -3.57
N VAL A 95 18.42 12.40 -4.75
CA VAL A 95 16.98 12.69 -4.90
C VAL A 95 16.13 11.43 -4.70
N ASP A 96 16.61 10.25 -5.14
CA ASP A 96 15.89 9.00 -4.95
C ASP A 96 15.91 8.49 -3.49
N TYR A 97 16.96 8.81 -2.71
CA TYR A 97 17.03 8.45 -1.28
C TYR A 97 16.14 9.31 -0.38
N GLY A 98 15.63 10.45 -0.86
CA GLY A 98 14.81 11.39 -0.09
C GLY A 98 13.29 11.17 -0.17
N GLN A 99 12.81 10.17 -0.87
CA GLN A 99 11.41 9.77 -0.83
C GLN A 99 11.14 9.04 0.50
N ALA A 100 11.13 9.78 1.60
CA ALA A 100 10.47 9.32 2.82
C ALA A 100 9.07 8.89 2.40
N LYS A 101 8.75 7.58 2.55
CA LYS A 101 7.38 7.09 2.40
C LYS A 101 6.52 7.96 3.32
N THR A 102 5.85 8.94 2.76
CA THR A 102 4.84 9.71 3.47
C THR A 102 3.78 8.69 3.85
N THR A 103 3.88 8.17 5.07
CA THR A 103 2.86 7.28 5.64
C THR A 103 1.60 8.12 5.69
N SER A 104 0.69 7.84 4.77
CA SER A 104 -0.62 8.48 4.76
C SER A 104 -1.22 8.31 6.14
N GLN A 105 -1.47 9.40 6.85
CA GLN A 105 -2.11 9.34 8.16
C GLN A 105 -3.62 9.21 7.97
N LEU A 106 -4.22 8.29 8.69
CA LEU A 106 -5.67 8.19 8.79
C LEU A 106 -6.23 9.41 9.51
N LYS A 107 -7.22 10.09 8.95
CA LYS A 107 -7.77 11.34 9.50
C LYS A 107 -9.28 11.30 9.55
N ASN A 108 -9.87 11.91 10.60
CA ASN A 108 -11.31 11.99 10.80
C ASN A 108 -12.02 10.65 10.66
N ALA A 109 -11.37 9.56 11.02
CA ALA A 109 -11.84 8.20 10.80
C ALA A 109 -12.02 7.44 12.11
N THR A 110 -12.85 6.42 12.06
CA THR A 110 -13.06 5.50 13.19
C THR A 110 -12.70 4.08 12.76
N VAL A 111 -11.89 3.40 13.56
CA VAL A 111 -11.61 1.97 13.39
C VAL A 111 -12.20 1.25 14.60
N LEU A 112 -13.13 0.35 14.33
CA LEU A 112 -13.79 -0.51 15.29
C LEU A 112 -13.14 -1.90 15.18
N ILE A 113 -12.70 -2.47 16.30
CA ILE A 113 -12.07 -3.78 16.32
C ILE A 113 -12.83 -4.68 17.28
N ILE A 114 -13.29 -5.81 16.78
CA ILE A 114 -13.91 -6.90 17.54
C ILE A 114 -13.14 -8.18 17.36
N ARG A 115 -13.24 -9.05 18.35
CA ARG A 115 -12.86 -10.46 18.22
C ARG A 115 -13.94 -11.19 17.43
N HIS A 116 -13.60 -12.29 16.72
CA HIS A 116 -14.61 -13.22 16.21
C HIS A 116 -15.49 -13.75 17.35
N ALA A 117 -16.73 -14.04 17.06
CA ALA A 117 -17.71 -14.56 18.01
C ALA A 117 -17.32 -15.97 18.56
N GLU A 118 -18.06 -16.45 19.51
CA GLU A 118 -17.76 -17.66 20.29
C GLU A 118 -17.48 -18.87 19.40
N LYS A 119 -16.43 -19.61 19.78
CA LYS A 119 -16.00 -20.84 19.12
C LYS A 119 -16.51 -22.07 19.88
N PRO A 120 -16.75 -23.20 19.22
CA PRO A 120 -16.92 -24.51 19.89
C PRO A 120 -15.56 -24.99 20.40
N GLU A 121 -15.56 -26.07 21.17
CA GLU A 121 -14.33 -26.73 21.65
C GLU A 121 -13.44 -27.18 20.48
N SER A 122 -14.04 -27.62 19.39
CA SER A 122 -13.35 -28.03 18.17
C SER A 122 -14.05 -27.54 16.90
N GLY A 123 -13.27 -27.42 15.82
CA GLY A 123 -13.77 -27.00 14.53
C GLY A 123 -13.45 -25.55 14.17
N LYS A 124 -13.69 -25.20 12.92
CA LYS A 124 -13.32 -23.91 12.32
C LYS A 124 -14.44 -22.86 12.31
N HIS A 125 -15.65 -23.28 12.60
CA HIS A 125 -16.85 -22.45 12.54
C HIS A 125 -17.22 -21.84 13.88
N LEU A 126 -18.25 -21.00 13.90
CA LEU A 126 -18.83 -20.45 15.12
C LEU A 126 -19.62 -21.52 15.87
N SER A 127 -19.67 -21.37 17.21
CA SER A 127 -20.63 -22.11 18.04
C SER A 127 -22.05 -21.55 17.87
N ALA A 128 -23.05 -22.25 18.41
CA ALA A 128 -24.41 -21.73 18.44
C ALA A 128 -24.52 -20.36 19.16
N ALA A 129 -23.73 -20.13 20.21
CA ALA A 129 -23.63 -18.83 20.90
C ALA A 129 -23.00 -17.79 19.96
N GLY A 130 -21.93 -18.16 19.25
CA GLY A 130 -21.29 -17.27 18.29
C GLY A 130 -22.18 -16.87 17.12
N VAL A 131 -23.01 -17.79 16.61
CA VAL A 131 -24.00 -17.49 15.59
C VAL A 131 -25.02 -16.47 16.10
N ARG A 132 -25.51 -16.62 17.35
CA ARG A 132 -26.43 -15.64 17.95
C ARG A 132 -25.77 -14.27 18.12
N ARG A 133 -24.50 -14.19 18.58
CA ARG A 133 -23.76 -12.92 18.65
C ARG A 133 -23.63 -12.27 17.28
N ALA A 134 -23.23 -13.04 16.26
CA ALA A 134 -23.11 -12.56 14.88
C ALA A 134 -24.43 -11.96 14.36
N GLN A 135 -25.56 -12.57 14.68
CA GLN A 135 -26.89 -12.05 14.33
C GLN A 135 -27.22 -10.77 15.11
N ALA A 136 -26.89 -10.72 16.40
CA ALA A 136 -27.13 -9.56 17.25
C ALA A 136 -26.29 -8.33 16.84
N TYR A 137 -25.15 -8.51 16.23
CA TYR A 137 -24.34 -7.42 15.66
C TYR A 137 -25.09 -6.57 14.64
N VAL A 138 -26.10 -7.11 13.96
CA VAL A 138 -26.92 -6.34 13.03
C VAL A 138 -27.65 -5.20 13.75
N GLY A 139 -28.32 -5.50 14.86
CA GLY A 139 -28.99 -4.49 15.67
C GLY A 139 -27.99 -3.56 16.35
N PHE A 140 -26.94 -4.14 16.95
CA PHE A 140 -25.91 -3.40 17.67
C PHE A 140 -25.26 -2.33 16.79
N PHE A 141 -24.69 -2.67 15.63
CA PHE A 141 -23.99 -1.72 14.78
C PHE A 141 -24.94 -0.77 14.01
N LYS A 142 -26.20 -1.13 13.81
CA LYS A 142 -27.20 -0.21 13.23
C LYS A 142 -27.59 0.91 14.21
N SER A 143 -27.45 0.70 15.50
CA SER A 143 -27.77 1.68 16.55
C SER A 143 -26.56 2.15 17.35
N PHE A 144 -25.34 1.77 16.94
CA PHE A 144 -24.13 2.11 17.68
C PHE A 144 -23.87 3.60 17.65
N THR A 145 -23.65 4.19 18.84
CA THR A 145 -23.37 5.61 18.99
C THR A 145 -22.05 5.85 19.69
N LEU A 146 -21.34 6.88 19.27
CA LEU A 146 -20.18 7.45 19.96
C LEU A 146 -20.49 8.91 20.31
N ASN A 147 -20.38 9.26 21.58
CA ASN A 147 -20.70 10.61 22.07
C ASN A 147 -22.11 11.07 21.59
N SER A 148 -23.10 10.19 21.69
CA SER A 148 -24.49 10.40 21.26
C SER A 148 -24.70 10.59 19.74
N HIS A 149 -23.67 10.40 18.92
CA HIS A 149 -23.78 10.42 17.46
C HIS A 149 -23.79 9.01 16.91
N LEU A 150 -24.75 8.73 16.01
CA LEU A 150 -24.82 7.44 15.31
C LEU A 150 -23.58 7.24 14.47
N VAL A 151 -22.94 6.08 14.62
CA VAL A 151 -21.75 5.69 13.84
C VAL A 151 -22.19 4.70 12.77
N LYS A 152 -22.10 5.13 11.53
CA LYS A 152 -22.36 4.26 10.37
C LYS A 152 -21.08 3.48 10.04
N VAL A 153 -21.19 2.17 9.94
CA VAL A 153 -20.10 1.33 9.43
C VAL A 153 -20.10 1.41 7.90
N ASP A 154 -18.95 1.77 7.32
CA ASP A 154 -18.76 1.94 5.88
C ASP A 154 -17.99 0.77 5.25
N HIS A 155 -17.08 0.13 6.00
CA HIS A 155 -16.26 -0.97 5.51
C HIS A 155 -16.13 -2.10 6.53
N LEU A 156 -16.10 -3.35 6.02
CA LEU A 156 -15.95 -4.55 6.82
C LEU A 156 -14.66 -5.30 6.43
N PHE A 157 -13.82 -5.57 7.43
CA PHE A 157 -12.64 -6.40 7.29
C PHE A 157 -12.71 -7.59 8.24
N ALA A 158 -12.27 -8.74 7.75
CA ALA A 158 -12.13 -9.96 8.54
C ALA A 158 -10.74 -10.56 8.30
N ALA A 159 -10.19 -11.23 9.31
CA ALA A 159 -9.02 -12.05 9.09
C ALA A 159 -9.30 -13.09 8.00
N LYS A 160 -8.29 -13.33 7.17
CA LYS A 160 -8.33 -14.32 6.09
C LYS A 160 -8.74 -15.69 6.63
N LYS A 161 -9.59 -16.37 5.89
CA LYS A 161 -9.97 -17.76 6.20
C LYS A 161 -8.75 -18.67 6.18
N SER A 162 -8.70 -19.58 7.14
CA SER A 162 -7.61 -20.53 7.28
C SER A 162 -8.15 -21.97 7.39
N LYS A 163 -7.23 -22.95 7.43
CA LYS A 163 -7.62 -24.35 7.70
C LYS A 163 -8.33 -24.50 9.05
N ASN A 164 -8.00 -23.61 10.01
CA ASN A 164 -8.45 -23.72 11.40
C ASN A 164 -9.57 -22.72 11.76
N SER A 165 -9.89 -21.74 10.89
CA SER A 165 -10.89 -20.73 11.23
C SER A 165 -11.49 -20.01 10.02
N ASP A 166 -12.81 -20.03 9.94
CA ASP A 166 -13.63 -19.17 9.11
C ASP A 166 -14.38 -18.11 9.95
N ARG A 167 -14.22 -18.18 11.28
CA ARG A 167 -14.99 -17.43 12.30
C ARG A 167 -15.03 -15.91 12.10
N PRO A 168 -13.94 -15.20 11.77
CA PRO A 168 -14.02 -13.74 11.57
C PRO A 168 -14.99 -13.35 10.46
N SER A 169 -14.96 -14.07 9.34
CA SER A 169 -15.89 -13.82 8.22
C SER A 169 -17.31 -14.19 8.59
N GLU A 170 -17.52 -15.31 9.30
CA GLU A 170 -18.83 -15.76 9.76
C GLU A 170 -19.46 -14.80 10.76
N THR A 171 -18.63 -14.20 11.65
CA THR A 171 -19.07 -13.18 12.61
C THR A 171 -19.65 -11.95 11.90
N LEU A 172 -19.06 -11.52 10.80
CA LEU A 172 -19.51 -10.34 10.08
C LEU A 172 -20.59 -10.63 9.03
N LEU A 173 -20.85 -11.88 8.66
CA LEU A 173 -21.73 -12.24 7.56
C LEU A 173 -23.16 -11.70 7.71
N PRO A 174 -23.84 -11.84 8.87
CA PRO A 174 -25.18 -11.26 9.03
C PRO A 174 -25.20 -9.73 8.88
N LEU A 175 -24.21 -9.04 9.45
CA LEU A 175 -24.07 -7.59 9.33
C LEU A 175 -23.77 -7.17 7.89
N SER A 176 -22.88 -7.86 7.20
CA SER A 176 -22.55 -7.65 5.79
C SER A 176 -23.82 -7.70 4.92
N ASN A 177 -24.65 -8.71 5.11
CA ASN A 177 -25.91 -8.86 4.39
C ASN A 177 -26.89 -7.71 4.71
N ALA A 178 -26.99 -7.34 5.98
CA ALA A 178 -27.95 -6.32 6.45
C ALA A 178 -27.57 -4.88 6.06
N LEU A 179 -26.26 -4.61 5.85
CA LEU A 179 -25.72 -3.33 5.41
C LEU A 179 -25.38 -3.29 3.92
N HIS A 180 -25.47 -4.41 3.21
CA HIS A 180 -25.02 -4.58 1.82
C HIS A 180 -23.54 -4.20 1.62
N LEU A 181 -22.71 -4.50 2.61
CA LEU A 181 -21.27 -4.22 2.60
C LEU A 181 -20.47 -5.50 2.35
N LYS A 182 -19.47 -5.42 1.47
CA LYS A 182 -18.56 -6.55 1.22
C LYS A 182 -17.61 -6.74 2.40
N ILE A 183 -17.39 -8.01 2.81
CA ILE A 183 -16.32 -8.37 3.74
C ILE A 183 -15.01 -8.51 2.97
N HIS A 184 -14.01 -7.71 3.33
CA HIS A 184 -12.64 -7.83 2.84
C HIS A 184 -11.86 -8.79 3.76
N SER A 185 -11.52 -9.99 3.26
CA SER A 185 -10.86 -11.05 4.04
C SER A 185 -9.59 -11.56 3.32
N THR A 186 -8.74 -10.63 2.92
CA THR A 186 -7.50 -10.93 2.17
C THR A 186 -6.26 -10.96 3.04
N PHE A 187 -6.28 -10.34 4.22
CA PHE A 187 -5.13 -10.20 5.11
C PHE A 187 -5.06 -11.36 6.10
N ASP A 188 -3.86 -11.95 6.23
CA ASP A 188 -3.55 -12.95 7.23
C ASP A 188 -3.30 -12.30 8.60
N LEU A 189 -3.26 -13.08 9.67
CA LEU A 189 -3.05 -12.57 11.03
C LEU A 189 -1.69 -11.88 11.20
N SER A 190 -0.67 -12.32 10.46
CA SER A 190 0.67 -11.72 10.44
C SER A 190 0.74 -10.40 9.65
N GLU A 191 -0.28 -10.09 8.83
CA GLU A 191 -0.33 -8.93 7.93
C GLU A 191 -1.08 -7.73 8.56
N SER A 192 -1.00 -7.59 9.89
CA SER A 192 -1.65 -6.50 10.63
C SER A 192 -1.18 -5.11 10.17
N GLN A 193 0.11 -4.97 9.82
CA GLN A 193 0.66 -3.71 9.31
C GLN A 193 0.15 -3.37 7.92
N GLU A 194 0.07 -4.33 7.03
CA GLU A 194 -0.44 -4.19 5.66
C GLU A 194 -1.92 -3.80 5.66
N LEU A 195 -2.71 -4.42 6.55
CA LEU A 195 -4.11 -4.04 6.76
C LEU A 195 -4.21 -2.59 7.24
N ALA A 196 -3.44 -2.21 8.26
CA ALA A 196 -3.45 -0.85 8.79
C ALA A 196 -3.01 0.17 7.72
N ASP A 197 -2.02 -0.15 6.90
CA ASP A 197 -1.55 0.69 5.80
C ASP A 197 -2.60 0.81 4.70
N LYS A 198 -3.33 -0.26 4.39
CA LYS A 198 -4.46 -0.22 3.46
C LYS A 198 -5.56 0.71 3.98
N VAL A 199 -5.93 0.59 5.25
CA VAL A 199 -6.94 1.43 5.88
C VAL A 199 -6.51 2.90 5.86
N ARG A 200 -5.26 3.21 6.25
CA ARG A 200 -4.73 4.58 6.23
C ARG A 200 -4.76 5.24 4.87
N ARG A 201 -4.45 4.49 3.82
CA ARG A 201 -4.42 5.03 2.46
C ARG A 201 -5.79 5.26 1.85
N SER A 202 -6.82 4.55 2.34
CA SER A 202 -8.07 4.46 1.58
C SER A 202 -9.31 4.98 2.29
N TYR A 203 -9.31 5.07 3.63
CA TYR A 203 -10.55 5.23 4.39
C TYR A 203 -10.54 6.39 5.40
N SER A 204 -9.85 7.50 5.07
CA SER A 204 -9.98 8.74 5.86
C SER A 204 -11.39 9.29 5.76
N GLY A 205 -11.95 9.73 6.89
CA GLY A 205 -13.33 10.22 6.98
C GLY A 205 -14.38 9.13 7.18
N GLU A 206 -13.99 7.85 7.18
CA GLU A 206 -14.90 6.72 7.17
C GLU A 206 -14.77 5.86 8.43
N THR A 207 -15.74 4.96 8.64
CA THR A 207 -15.74 3.99 9.74
C THR A 207 -15.47 2.58 9.20
N VAL A 208 -14.43 1.99 9.72
CA VAL A 208 -13.99 0.63 9.37
C VAL A 208 -14.22 -0.31 10.55
N LEU A 209 -14.95 -1.40 10.34
CA LEU A 209 -15.10 -2.47 11.33
C LEU A 209 -14.22 -3.66 10.95
N ILE A 210 -13.38 -4.09 11.88
CA ILE A 210 -12.43 -5.19 11.73
C ILE A 210 -12.76 -6.30 12.71
N CYS A 211 -12.99 -7.51 12.21
CA CYS A 211 -13.14 -8.71 13.02
C CYS A 211 -11.86 -9.55 12.93
N TRP A 212 -11.22 -9.77 14.08
CA TRP A 212 -9.91 -10.39 14.15
C TRP A 212 -9.83 -11.54 15.15
N HIS A 213 -8.69 -12.20 15.25
CA HIS A 213 -8.42 -13.20 16.29
C HIS A 213 -7.79 -12.51 17.52
N HIS A 214 -8.25 -12.86 18.73
CA HIS A 214 -7.82 -12.25 19.99
C HIS A 214 -6.29 -12.21 20.14
N GLY A 215 -5.59 -13.31 19.86
CA GLY A 215 -4.13 -13.38 20.00
C GLY A 215 -3.34 -12.48 19.00
N ALA A 216 -3.97 -12.00 17.93
CA ALA A 216 -3.35 -11.09 16.97
C ALA A 216 -3.88 -9.65 17.07
N ILE A 217 -4.88 -9.38 17.92
CA ILE A 217 -5.38 -8.01 18.16
C ILE A 217 -4.30 -7.09 18.75
N PRO A 218 -3.42 -7.51 19.66
CA PRO A 218 -2.34 -6.64 20.13
C PRO A 218 -1.45 -6.10 19.01
N ASP A 219 -1.08 -6.93 18.04
CA ASP A 219 -0.26 -6.50 16.93
C ASP A 219 -1.05 -5.60 15.95
N LEU A 220 -2.33 -5.89 15.77
CA LEU A 220 -3.22 -5.01 15.01
C LEU A 220 -3.33 -3.63 15.66
N LEU A 221 -3.45 -3.54 16.98
CA LEU A 221 -3.48 -2.28 17.73
C LEU A 221 -2.19 -1.48 17.54
N LYS A 222 -1.02 -2.12 17.67
CA LYS A 222 0.28 -1.50 17.41
C LYS A 222 0.35 -0.97 15.97
N ALA A 223 -0.09 -1.76 15.01
CA ALA A 223 -0.13 -1.36 13.61
C ALA A 223 -1.01 -0.13 13.38
N PHE A 224 -2.09 0.04 14.11
CA PHE A 224 -2.94 1.24 14.10
C PHE A 224 -2.43 2.39 14.99
N GLY A 225 -1.29 2.22 15.67
CA GLY A 225 -0.68 3.26 16.50
C GLY A 225 -1.26 3.36 17.92
N ALA A 226 -2.02 2.36 18.36
CA ALA A 226 -2.52 2.26 19.74
C ALA A 226 -1.58 1.41 20.62
N ASN A 227 -1.59 1.69 21.92
CA ASN A 227 -0.81 0.91 22.89
C ASN A 227 -1.67 -0.24 23.46
N PRO A 228 -1.38 -1.52 23.16
CA PRO A 228 -2.16 -2.64 23.71
C PRO A 228 -2.18 -2.68 25.23
N LYS A 229 -1.06 -2.35 25.89
CA LYS A 229 -0.96 -2.38 27.36
C LYS A 229 -1.83 -1.31 28.06
N ALA A 230 -2.22 -0.27 27.35
CA ALA A 230 -3.14 0.73 27.88
C ALA A 230 -4.61 0.36 27.67
N LEU A 231 -4.91 -0.64 26.88
CA LEU A 231 -6.25 -1.02 26.48
C LEU A 231 -6.66 -2.42 26.98
N LEU A 232 -5.69 -3.31 27.09
CA LEU A 232 -5.92 -4.72 27.38
C LEU A 232 -5.14 -5.15 28.64
N PRO A 233 -5.67 -6.03 29.46
CA PRO A 233 -4.97 -6.58 30.62
C PRO A 233 -3.63 -7.23 30.21
N GLY A 234 -2.53 -6.75 30.79
CA GLY A 234 -1.20 -7.23 30.40
C GLY A 234 -0.79 -6.93 28.94
N GLY A 235 -1.65 -6.27 28.17
CA GLY A 235 -1.45 -6.03 26.74
C GLY A 235 -2.02 -7.11 25.82
N GLU A 236 -2.77 -8.06 26.38
CA GLU A 236 -3.34 -9.20 25.65
C GLU A 236 -4.85 -9.27 25.80
N TRP A 237 -5.53 -9.77 24.79
CA TRP A 237 -6.98 -9.97 24.84
C TRP A 237 -7.26 -11.33 25.50
N PRO A 238 -8.03 -11.37 26.61
CA PRO A 238 -8.28 -12.62 27.32
C PRO A 238 -9.03 -13.67 26.48
N ASP A 239 -8.71 -14.93 26.66
CA ASP A 239 -9.22 -16.04 25.84
C ASP A 239 -10.73 -16.26 25.97
N ASP A 240 -11.30 -15.95 27.13
CA ASP A 240 -12.70 -16.15 27.47
C ASP A 240 -13.58 -14.91 27.19
N VAL A 241 -12.99 -13.78 26.79
CA VAL A 241 -13.70 -12.55 26.52
C VAL A 241 -14.04 -12.42 25.04
N PHE A 242 -15.33 -12.28 24.73
CA PHE A 242 -15.82 -12.11 23.35
C PHE A 242 -16.54 -10.76 23.14
N GLY A 243 -17.04 -10.13 24.20
CA GLY A 243 -17.92 -8.98 24.12
C GLY A 243 -17.23 -7.63 24.25
N TRP A 244 -15.95 -7.49 23.89
CA TRP A 244 -15.26 -6.22 23.87
C TRP A 244 -15.21 -5.62 22.46
N LEU A 245 -15.44 -4.30 22.41
CA LEU A 245 -15.26 -3.47 21.23
C LEU A 245 -14.16 -2.45 21.50
N ILE A 246 -13.11 -2.48 20.70
CA ILE A 246 -12.08 -1.44 20.69
C ILE A 246 -12.47 -0.37 19.68
N VAL A 247 -12.42 0.87 20.10
CA VAL A 247 -12.72 2.06 19.28
C VAL A 247 -11.45 2.89 19.17
N LEU A 248 -10.92 3.02 17.96
CA LEU A 248 -9.82 3.92 17.63
C LEU A 248 -10.40 5.09 16.84
N ARG A 249 -10.22 6.31 17.34
CA ARG A 249 -10.67 7.54 16.66
C ARG A 249 -9.48 8.39 16.27
N TYR A 250 -9.44 8.76 15.02
CA TYR A 250 -8.41 9.63 14.44
C TYR A 250 -8.99 11.03 14.23
N ASP A 251 -8.31 12.03 14.77
CA ASP A 251 -8.68 13.42 14.57
C ASP A 251 -8.25 13.94 13.17
N GLN A 252 -8.49 15.22 12.91
CA GLN A 252 -8.09 15.88 11.66
C GLN A 252 -6.57 15.89 11.42
N ASN A 253 -5.76 15.73 12.47
CA ASN A 253 -4.30 15.69 12.42
C ASN A 253 -3.75 14.27 12.36
N GLY A 254 -4.63 13.25 12.42
CA GLY A 254 -4.25 11.84 12.45
C GLY A 254 -3.80 11.34 13.82
N LYS A 255 -4.04 12.11 14.89
CA LYS A 255 -3.79 11.65 16.26
C LYS A 255 -4.87 10.65 16.65
N VAL A 256 -4.45 9.47 17.11
CA VAL A 256 -5.35 8.41 17.57
C VAL A 256 -5.70 8.57 19.05
N SER A 257 -6.97 8.42 19.38
CA SER A 257 -7.47 8.11 20.70
C SER A 257 -8.10 6.73 20.69
N ALA A 258 -7.88 5.95 21.75
CA ALA A 258 -8.30 4.56 21.82
C ALA A 258 -9.10 4.31 23.11
N ASN A 259 -10.16 3.52 23.00
CA ASN A 259 -11.01 3.11 24.12
C ASN A 259 -11.47 1.66 23.92
N VAL A 260 -11.74 0.97 25.01
CA VAL A 260 -12.39 -0.36 25.04
C VAL A 260 -13.76 -0.19 25.70
N SER A 261 -14.77 -0.73 25.07
CA SER A 261 -16.12 -0.80 25.64
C SER A 261 -16.65 -2.23 25.64
N ASN A 262 -17.62 -2.50 26.48
CA ASN A 262 -18.32 -3.79 26.51
C ASN A 262 -19.55 -3.70 25.60
N GLU A 263 -19.71 -4.66 24.70
CA GLU A 263 -20.84 -4.72 23.74
C GLU A 263 -22.17 -5.03 24.44
N ARG A 264 -22.14 -5.78 25.55
CA ARG A 264 -23.32 -6.21 26.33
C ARG A 264 -24.37 -6.92 25.47
N ILE A 265 -23.94 -7.71 24.52
CA ILE A 265 -24.82 -8.47 23.61
C ILE A 265 -25.28 -9.76 24.30
N ASN A 266 -24.36 -10.49 24.90
CA ASN A 266 -24.66 -11.70 25.65
C ASN A 266 -24.59 -11.43 27.16
N PRO A 267 -25.36 -12.18 28.00
CA PRO A 267 -25.31 -12.04 29.47
C PRO A 267 -23.90 -12.19 30.06
N ASP A 268 -23.07 -13.05 29.47
CA ASP A 268 -21.69 -13.30 29.94
C ASP A 268 -20.77 -12.09 29.72
N ASP A 269 -21.08 -11.19 28.79
CA ASP A 269 -20.29 -9.99 28.55
C ASP A 269 -20.18 -9.09 29.79
N ALA A 270 -21.23 -9.07 30.62
CA ALA A 270 -21.27 -8.29 31.85
C ALA A 270 -20.25 -8.79 32.92
N LYS A 271 -19.79 -10.06 32.81
CA LYS A 271 -18.82 -10.65 33.74
C LYS A 271 -17.39 -10.17 33.47
N HIS A 272 -17.13 -9.62 32.29
CA HIS A 272 -15.83 -9.20 31.82
C HIS A 272 -15.84 -7.73 31.42
N PRO A 273 -15.97 -6.78 32.40
CA PRO A 273 -15.90 -5.36 32.07
C PRO A 273 -14.48 -5.03 31.57
N PRO A 274 -14.35 -4.14 30.59
CA PRO A 274 -13.04 -3.59 30.23
C PRO A 274 -12.51 -2.73 31.40
N HIS A 275 -11.21 -2.62 31.52
CA HIS A 275 -10.53 -1.86 32.59
C HIS A 275 -10.54 -0.35 32.30
#